data_e86dca7613940b002eba75af81732fca
#
_entry.id   e86dca7613940b002eba75af81732fca
#
_cell.length_a   1.000
_cell.length_b   1.000
_cell.length_c   1.000
_cell.angle_alpha   90.00
_cell.angle_beta   90.00
_cell.angle_gamma   90.00
#
_symmetry.space_group_name_H-M   'P 1'
#
loop_
_entity.id
_entity.type
_entity.pdbx_description
1 polymer ?
#
loop_
_entity_poly.entity_id
_entity_poly.type
_entity_poly.pdbx_seq_one_letter_code
_entity_poly.pdbx_strand_id
1 'polypeptide(L)'
;MTTTLLPRKALHITAMALPLAGWTLHTTVLHRRLTAAHRDPLTTTWRREAFTTRAQRLLERHSDEVVLVLADADHFKELNDRHGHAAGDTALAAIGARLTEWAGPRGVAGRLGGDEFAALARIEPRHQTLRLEHLARLMTRPVPYEDGSLPLAVSLGAATPAAVASSDLPTLMRAADAAMYEGKYTGDVVRARPDHARVPSVNGRRAGRRGAAVRGRAA
;
A
#
# COMPACT_ATOMS: atom_id res chain seq x y z
N MET A 1 40.45 -50.51 15.99
CA MET A 1 39.68 -49.45 15.28
C MET A 1 38.37 -50.06 14.84
N THR A 2 37.28 -49.81 15.55
CA THR A 2 35.94 -50.36 15.27
C THR A 2 35.20 -49.36 14.37
N THR A 3 35.11 -49.64 13.08
CA THR A 3 34.34 -48.87 12.13
C THR A 3 32.86 -49.19 12.31
N THR A 4 32.13 -48.32 13.00
CA THR A 4 30.68 -48.48 13.22
C THR A 4 29.95 -48.17 11.89
N LEU A 5 29.59 -49.22 11.14
CA LEU A 5 28.79 -49.11 9.92
C LEU A 5 27.35 -48.74 10.32
N LEU A 6 26.86 -47.57 9.84
CA LEU A 6 25.49 -47.18 10.00
C LEU A 6 24.54 -48.19 9.35
N PRO A 7 23.42 -48.55 9.99
CA PRO A 7 22.47 -49.53 9.43
C PRO A 7 21.90 -48.98 8.12
N ARG A 8 21.75 -49.87 7.10
CA ARG A 8 21.24 -49.49 5.75
C ARG A 8 19.99 -48.62 5.76
N LYS A 9 19.08 -48.84 6.72
CA LYS A 9 17.86 -48.03 6.90
C LYS A 9 18.19 -46.57 7.29
N ALA A 10 19.16 -46.34 8.14
CA ALA A 10 19.58 -45.00 8.51
C ALA A 10 20.23 -44.25 7.33
N LEU A 11 20.98 -44.94 6.48
CA LEU A 11 21.59 -44.38 5.28
C LEU A 11 20.53 -43.92 4.26
N HIS A 12 19.44 -44.70 4.05
CA HIS A 12 18.34 -44.31 3.16
C HIS A 12 17.57 -43.13 3.71
N ILE A 13 17.30 -43.07 5.03
CA ILE A 13 16.61 -41.96 5.67
C ILE A 13 17.43 -40.66 5.53
N THR A 14 18.71 -40.71 5.78
CA THR A 14 19.60 -39.53 5.64
C THR A 14 19.76 -39.10 4.20
N ALA A 15 19.86 -40.05 3.25
CA ALA A 15 19.94 -39.76 1.82
C ALA A 15 18.70 -39.04 1.25
N MET A 16 17.52 -39.28 1.82
CA MET A 16 16.30 -38.57 1.43
C MET A 16 16.03 -37.31 2.26
N ALA A 17 16.38 -37.31 3.55
CA ALA A 17 16.12 -36.18 4.42
C ALA A 17 16.97 -34.94 4.09
N LEU A 18 18.24 -35.12 3.71
CA LEU A 18 19.15 -34.02 3.35
C LEU A 18 18.68 -33.24 2.10
N PRO A 19 18.31 -33.87 0.97
CA PRO A 19 17.78 -33.14 -0.19
C PRO A 19 16.46 -32.44 0.11
N LEU A 20 15.55 -33.05 0.87
CA LEU A 20 14.28 -32.44 1.28
C LEU A 20 14.51 -31.21 2.19
N ALA A 21 15.41 -31.31 3.17
CA ALA A 21 15.76 -30.17 4.01
C ALA A 21 16.42 -29.06 3.20
N GLY A 22 17.33 -29.39 2.29
CA GLY A 22 17.95 -28.43 1.37
C GLY A 22 16.92 -27.74 0.46
N TRP A 23 15.98 -28.51 -0.10
CA TRP A 23 14.89 -27.98 -0.92
C TRP A 23 13.97 -27.05 -0.14
N THR A 24 13.54 -27.44 1.07
CA THR A 24 12.68 -26.61 1.92
C THR A 24 13.38 -25.32 2.33
N LEU A 25 14.66 -25.39 2.70
CA LEU A 25 15.45 -24.20 3.01
C LEU A 25 15.60 -23.29 1.78
N HIS A 26 15.96 -23.86 0.64
CA HIS A 26 16.10 -23.10 -0.61
C HIS A 26 14.80 -22.41 -1.02
N THR A 27 13.68 -23.13 -1.03
CA THR A 27 12.37 -22.56 -1.35
C THR A 27 11.94 -21.48 -0.37
N THR A 28 12.22 -21.67 0.93
CA THR A 28 11.94 -20.65 1.95
C THR A 28 12.77 -19.39 1.75
N VAL A 29 14.08 -19.53 1.49
CA VAL A 29 14.96 -18.39 1.22
C VAL A 29 14.55 -17.67 -0.07
N LEU A 30 14.26 -18.41 -1.13
CA LEU A 30 13.81 -17.84 -2.39
C LEU A 30 12.49 -17.09 -2.21
N HIS A 31 11.52 -17.70 -1.50
CA HIS A 31 10.23 -17.06 -1.22
C HIS A 31 10.40 -15.76 -0.41
N ARG A 32 11.28 -15.76 0.61
CA ARG A 32 11.60 -14.54 1.39
C ARG A 32 12.23 -13.45 0.52
N ARG A 33 13.16 -13.81 -0.37
CA ARG A 33 13.79 -12.85 -1.31
C ARG A 33 12.78 -12.27 -2.29
N LEU A 34 11.91 -13.09 -2.87
CA LEU A 34 10.85 -12.64 -3.76
C LEU A 34 9.85 -11.73 -3.04
N THR A 35 9.45 -12.09 -1.82
CA THR A 35 8.56 -11.24 -1.01
C THR A 35 9.21 -9.90 -0.66
N ALA A 36 10.50 -9.89 -0.31
CA ALA A 36 11.25 -8.66 -0.06
C ALA A 36 11.34 -7.77 -1.31
N ALA A 37 11.54 -8.36 -2.50
CA ALA A 37 11.59 -7.62 -3.76
C ALA A 37 10.27 -6.90 -4.11
N HIS A 38 9.13 -7.41 -3.60
CA HIS A 38 7.81 -6.82 -3.82
C HIS A 38 7.42 -5.74 -2.80
N ARG A 39 8.24 -5.50 -1.79
CA ARG A 39 8.02 -4.43 -0.82
C ARG A 39 8.83 -3.20 -1.16
N ASP A 40 8.28 -2.04 -0.83
CA ASP A 40 9.01 -0.78 -0.87
C ASP A 40 10.02 -0.76 0.30
N PRO A 41 11.33 -0.53 0.06
CA PRO A 41 12.35 -0.63 1.08
C PRO A 41 12.25 0.46 2.15
N LEU A 42 11.69 1.62 1.82
CA LEU A 42 11.54 2.74 2.74
C LEU A 42 10.32 2.55 3.65
N THR A 43 9.17 2.23 3.06
CA THR A 43 7.89 2.23 3.77
C THR A 43 7.44 0.85 4.23
N THR A 44 8.15 -0.22 3.78
CA THR A 44 7.81 -1.64 4.01
C THR A 44 6.44 -2.06 3.47
N THR A 45 5.69 -1.16 2.86
CA THR A 45 4.42 -1.44 2.20
C THR A 45 4.64 -2.20 0.88
N TRP A 46 3.58 -2.74 0.28
CA TRP A 46 3.69 -3.41 -1.00
C TRP A 46 3.94 -2.38 -2.13
N ARG A 47 4.77 -2.73 -3.10
CA ARG A 47 4.89 -1.97 -4.35
C ARG A 47 3.60 -2.11 -5.17
N ARG A 48 3.35 -1.18 -6.08
CA ARG A 48 2.13 -1.06 -6.90
C ARG A 48 1.59 -2.40 -7.42
N GLU A 49 2.41 -3.18 -8.12
CA GLU A 49 1.98 -4.45 -8.71
C GLU A 49 1.57 -5.48 -7.65
N ALA A 50 2.37 -5.61 -6.60
CA ALA A 50 2.09 -6.54 -5.52
C ALA A 50 0.87 -6.12 -4.70
N PHE A 51 0.67 -4.82 -4.49
CA PHE A 51 -0.55 -4.27 -3.90
C PHE A 51 -1.77 -4.62 -4.76
N THR A 52 -1.73 -4.30 -6.07
CA THR A 52 -2.83 -4.53 -7.00
C THR A 52 -3.27 -6.00 -7.00
N THR A 53 -2.31 -6.93 -7.10
CA THR A 53 -2.60 -8.36 -7.08
C THR A 53 -3.27 -8.81 -5.78
N ARG A 54 -2.84 -8.28 -4.63
CA ARG A 54 -3.41 -8.63 -3.31
C ARG A 54 -4.76 -7.97 -3.08
N ALA A 55 -4.90 -6.72 -3.45
CA ALA A 55 -6.13 -5.97 -3.35
C ALA A 55 -7.23 -6.62 -4.20
N GLN A 56 -6.90 -7.03 -5.45
CA GLN A 56 -7.83 -7.72 -6.32
C GLN A 56 -8.35 -9.02 -5.69
N ARG A 57 -7.45 -9.85 -5.16
CA ARG A 57 -7.83 -11.11 -4.48
C ARG A 57 -8.71 -10.89 -3.24
N LEU A 58 -8.45 -9.82 -2.48
CA LEU A 58 -9.24 -9.48 -1.30
C LEU A 58 -10.63 -9.00 -1.71
N LEU A 59 -10.71 -8.18 -2.74
CA LEU A 59 -11.95 -7.66 -3.31
C LEU A 59 -12.84 -8.79 -3.87
N GLU A 60 -12.25 -9.74 -4.61
CA GLU A 60 -12.97 -10.91 -5.14
C GLU A 60 -13.62 -11.78 -4.06
N ARG A 61 -13.00 -11.84 -2.87
CA ARG A 61 -13.47 -12.69 -1.77
C ARG A 61 -14.41 -11.99 -0.80
N HIS A 62 -14.35 -10.67 -0.71
CA HIS A 62 -15.00 -9.88 0.36
C HIS A 62 -15.54 -8.55 -0.13
N SER A 63 -16.12 -8.49 -1.35
CA SER A 63 -16.56 -7.24 -2.00
C SER A 63 -17.42 -6.34 -1.10
N ASP A 64 -18.30 -6.94 -0.30
CA ASP A 64 -19.27 -6.18 0.51
C ASP A 64 -18.67 -5.57 1.80
N GLU A 65 -17.48 -6.04 2.18
CA GLU A 65 -16.82 -5.65 3.43
C GLU A 65 -15.52 -4.88 3.20
N VAL A 66 -15.20 -4.50 1.97
CA VAL A 66 -13.93 -3.81 1.71
C VAL A 66 -14.10 -2.31 1.56
N VAL A 67 -13.09 -1.59 2.05
CA VAL A 67 -12.90 -0.16 1.83
C VAL A 67 -11.52 0.03 1.21
N LEU A 68 -11.50 0.61 0.01
CA LEU A 68 -10.28 1.09 -0.63
C LEU A 68 -10.05 2.54 -0.24
N VAL A 69 -8.81 2.87 0.11
CA VAL A 69 -8.38 4.25 0.37
C VAL A 69 -7.18 4.57 -0.51
N LEU A 70 -7.18 5.73 -1.15
CA LEU A 70 -6.01 6.37 -1.71
C LEU A 70 -5.55 7.51 -0.81
N ALA A 71 -4.26 7.70 -0.73
CA ALA A 71 -3.62 8.72 0.09
C ALA A 71 -2.47 9.38 -0.69
N ASP A 72 -2.34 10.70 -0.55
CA ASP A 72 -1.31 11.52 -1.19
C ASP A 72 -0.75 12.51 -0.17
N ALA A 73 0.57 12.53 0.03
CA ALA A 73 1.18 13.46 0.98
C ALA A 73 1.14 14.89 0.43
N ASP A 74 0.39 15.74 1.10
CA ASP A 74 0.25 17.13 0.71
C ASP A 74 1.55 17.90 0.96
N HIS A 75 1.89 18.81 0.03
CA HIS A 75 3.07 19.66 0.13
C HIS A 75 4.40 18.90 0.35
N PHE A 76 4.46 17.63 -0.08
CA PHE A 76 5.62 16.77 0.16
C PHE A 76 6.93 17.36 -0.38
N LYS A 77 6.87 18.07 -1.52
CA LYS A 77 8.05 18.77 -2.04
C LYS A 77 8.51 19.89 -1.11
N GLU A 78 7.58 20.69 -0.57
CA GLU A 78 7.90 21.78 0.35
C GLU A 78 8.49 21.25 1.67
N LEU A 79 8.00 20.10 2.15
CA LEU A 79 8.56 19.41 3.30
C LEU A 79 10.03 19.02 3.04
N ASN A 80 10.32 18.43 1.88
CA ASN A 80 11.69 18.08 1.49
C ASN A 80 12.59 19.32 1.33
N ASP A 81 12.07 20.37 0.68
CA ASP A 81 12.84 21.60 0.43
C ASP A 81 13.18 22.32 1.75
N ARG A 82 12.31 22.21 2.77
CA ARG A 82 12.47 22.84 4.08
C ARG A 82 13.27 22.03 5.10
N HIS A 83 13.07 20.70 5.14
CA HIS A 83 13.61 19.81 6.19
C HIS A 83 14.59 18.75 5.66
N GLY A 84 14.84 18.75 4.34
CA GLY A 84 15.70 17.76 3.70
C GLY A 84 15.01 16.43 3.36
N HIS A 85 15.64 15.66 2.49
CA HIS A 85 15.09 14.38 2.02
C HIS A 85 14.93 13.33 3.13
N ALA A 86 15.79 13.33 4.16
CA ALA A 86 15.67 12.42 5.29
C ALA A 86 14.35 12.62 6.07
N ALA A 87 13.91 13.89 6.21
CA ALA A 87 12.62 14.22 6.80
C ALA A 87 11.46 13.71 5.93
N GLY A 88 11.55 13.88 4.60
CA GLY A 88 10.58 13.33 3.67
C GLY A 88 10.50 11.81 3.72
N ASP A 89 11.63 11.13 3.79
CA ASP A 89 11.70 9.68 3.94
C ASP A 89 11.02 9.23 5.24
N THR A 90 11.26 9.95 6.35
CA THR A 90 10.61 9.68 7.64
C THR A 90 9.09 9.88 7.56
N ALA A 91 8.63 10.93 6.87
CA ALA A 91 7.20 11.18 6.66
C ALA A 91 6.55 10.06 5.82
N LEU A 92 7.18 9.64 4.72
CA LEU A 92 6.68 8.53 3.89
C LEU A 92 6.63 7.20 4.64
N ALA A 93 7.67 6.91 5.44
CA ALA A 93 7.68 5.71 6.29
C ALA A 93 6.54 5.73 7.30
N ALA A 94 6.25 6.89 7.91
CA ALA A 94 5.13 7.06 8.84
C ALA A 94 3.77 6.85 8.15
N ILE A 95 3.55 7.40 6.94
CA ILE A 95 2.33 7.17 6.16
C ILE A 95 2.15 5.68 5.88
N GLY A 96 3.20 5.01 5.40
CA GLY A 96 3.16 3.57 5.11
C GLY A 96 2.82 2.72 6.33
N ALA A 97 3.43 3.02 7.49
CA ALA A 97 3.18 2.34 8.75
C ALA A 97 1.71 2.53 9.21
N ARG A 98 1.21 3.77 9.18
CA ARG A 98 -0.17 4.12 9.58
C ARG A 98 -1.22 3.47 8.68
N LEU A 99 -0.99 3.43 7.36
CA LEU A 99 -1.87 2.72 6.44
C LEU A 99 -1.86 1.21 6.67
N THR A 100 -0.71 0.64 6.98
CA THR A 100 -0.58 -0.79 7.30
C THR A 100 -1.31 -1.14 8.60
N GLU A 101 -1.16 -0.31 9.64
CA GLU A 101 -1.88 -0.43 10.91
C GLU A 101 -3.39 -0.35 10.69
N TRP A 102 -3.85 0.67 9.94
CA TRP A 102 -5.26 0.86 9.63
C TRP A 102 -5.86 -0.30 8.82
N ALA A 103 -5.15 -0.77 7.80
CA ALA A 103 -5.60 -1.91 6.98
C ALA A 103 -5.70 -3.20 7.80
N GLY A 104 -4.84 -3.34 8.80
CA GLY A 104 -4.80 -4.49 9.70
C GLY A 104 -4.34 -5.79 9.02
N PRO A 105 -4.36 -6.92 9.75
CA PRO A 105 -3.78 -8.18 9.28
C PRO A 105 -4.56 -8.83 8.12
N ARG A 106 -5.82 -8.44 7.91
CA ARG A 106 -6.68 -8.91 6.82
C ARG A 106 -6.80 -7.92 5.67
N GLY A 107 -6.03 -6.84 5.70
CA GLY A 107 -5.95 -5.82 4.66
C GLY A 107 -4.60 -5.81 3.96
N VAL A 108 -4.42 -4.83 3.09
CA VAL A 108 -3.19 -4.60 2.34
C VAL A 108 -2.94 -3.11 2.19
N ALA A 109 -1.68 -2.68 2.39
CA ALA A 109 -1.24 -1.32 2.11
C ALA A 109 -0.09 -1.34 1.11
N GLY A 110 -0.05 -0.37 0.21
CA GLY A 110 0.96 -0.26 -0.84
C GLY A 110 1.36 1.18 -1.13
N ARG A 111 2.61 1.35 -1.55
CA ARG A 111 3.11 2.60 -2.13
C ARG A 111 3.02 2.50 -3.65
N LEU A 112 2.25 3.39 -4.25
CA LEU A 112 1.97 3.39 -5.68
C LEU A 112 3.04 4.13 -6.47
N GLY A 113 3.74 5.08 -5.84
CA GLY A 113 4.85 5.84 -6.42
C GLY A 113 5.02 7.17 -5.73
N GLY A 114 6.23 7.68 -5.64
CA GLY A 114 6.50 8.98 -5.03
C GLY A 114 5.90 9.10 -3.62
N ASP A 115 4.93 9.98 -3.51
CA ASP A 115 4.15 10.34 -2.33
C ASP A 115 2.74 9.72 -2.30
N GLU A 116 2.42 8.84 -3.25
CA GLU A 116 1.12 8.21 -3.43
C GLU A 116 1.06 6.81 -2.80
N PHE A 117 0.00 6.55 -2.03
CA PHE A 117 -0.26 5.29 -1.35
C PHE A 117 -1.68 4.79 -1.61
N ALA A 118 -1.87 3.50 -1.36
CA ALA A 118 -3.18 2.88 -1.31
C ALA A 118 -3.28 1.91 -0.15
N ALA A 119 -4.47 1.75 0.39
CA ALA A 119 -4.79 0.69 1.34
C ALA A 119 -6.16 0.10 1.02
N LEU A 120 -6.29 -1.22 1.18
CA LEU A 120 -7.58 -1.91 1.11
C LEU A 120 -7.74 -2.68 2.41
N ALA A 121 -8.78 -2.36 3.16
CA ALA A 121 -9.09 -2.97 4.45
C ALA A 121 -10.41 -3.72 4.39
N ARG A 122 -10.50 -4.85 5.08
CA ARG A 122 -11.76 -5.55 5.30
C ARG A 122 -12.44 -4.95 6.53
N ILE A 123 -13.56 -4.25 6.31
CA ILE A 123 -14.31 -3.52 7.33
C ILE A 123 -15.80 -3.72 7.10
N GLU A 124 -16.48 -4.28 8.08
CA GLU A 124 -17.95 -4.42 8.03
C GLU A 124 -18.63 -3.06 7.78
N PRO A 125 -19.69 -2.99 6.96
CA PRO A 125 -20.34 -1.73 6.56
C PRO A 125 -20.67 -0.80 7.73
N ARG A 126 -21.18 -1.36 8.83
CA ARG A 126 -21.52 -0.59 10.05
C ARG A 126 -20.32 0.11 10.71
N HIS A 127 -19.11 -0.36 10.50
CA HIS A 127 -17.88 0.19 11.10
C HIS A 127 -17.08 1.09 10.16
N GLN A 128 -17.45 1.19 8.88
CA GLN A 128 -16.67 1.90 7.87
C GLN A 128 -16.50 3.38 8.21
N THR A 129 -17.55 4.06 8.68
CA THR A 129 -17.47 5.48 9.06
C THR A 129 -16.46 5.71 10.16
N LEU A 130 -16.59 4.99 11.26
CA LEU A 130 -15.69 5.12 12.42
C LEU A 130 -14.24 4.80 12.06
N ARG A 131 -14.03 3.79 11.21
CA ARG A 131 -12.68 3.39 10.76
C ARG A 131 -12.04 4.44 9.83
N LEU A 132 -12.81 5.11 8.98
CA LEU A 132 -12.33 6.20 8.14
C LEU A 132 -12.02 7.45 8.96
N GLU A 133 -12.85 7.82 9.94
CA GLU A 133 -12.56 8.89 10.88
C GLU A 133 -11.28 8.59 11.71
N HIS A 134 -11.10 7.34 12.11
CA HIS A 134 -9.87 6.92 12.78
C HIS A 134 -8.65 7.11 11.87
N LEU A 135 -8.76 6.76 10.57
CA LEU A 135 -7.69 6.97 9.61
C LEU A 135 -7.35 8.45 9.45
N ALA A 136 -8.35 9.33 9.32
CA ALA A 136 -8.12 10.78 9.25
C ALA A 136 -7.29 11.26 10.44
N ARG A 137 -7.73 10.93 11.66
CA ARG A 137 -6.99 11.28 12.90
C ARG A 137 -5.59 10.69 12.96
N LEU A 138 -5.40 9.47 12.43
CA LEU A 138 -4.09 8.82 12.41
C LEU A 138 -3.14 9.55 11.47
N MET A 139 -3.63 10.00 10.32
CA MET A 139 -2.82 10.67 9.29
C MET A 139 -2.41 12.08 9.67
N THR A 140 -3.17 12.77 10.53
CA THR A 140 -2.82 14.13 10.99
C THR A 140 -1.87 14.16 12.19
N ARG A 141 -1.52 13.00 12.78
CA ARG A 141 -0.57 12.96 13.89
C ARG A 141 0.82 13.42 13.43
N PRO A 142 1.49 14.32 14.17
CA PRO A 142 2.87 14.67 13.86
C PRO A 142 3.79 13.45 13.83
N VAL A 143 4.87 13.54 13.09
CA VAL A 143 5.88 12.47 12.97
C VAL A 143 7.11 12.88 13.77
N PRO A 144 7.56 12.09 14.77
CA PRO A 144 8.79 12.37 15.49
C PRO A 144 9.98 12.44 14.51
N TYR A 145 10.79 13.50 14.63
CA TYR A 145 11.97 13.70 13.79
C TYR A 145 12.99 14.55 14.54
N GLU A 146 14.22 14.06 14.65
CA GLU A 146 15.29 14.67 15.43
C GLU A 146 14.79 15.04 16.85
N ASP A 147 15.06 16.25 17.33
CA ASP A 147 14.62 16.72 18.64
C ASP A 147 13.18 17.32 18.63
N GLY A 148 12.42 17.11 17.54
CA GLY A 148 11.10 17.70 17.37
C GLY A 148 10.11 16.79 16.65
N SER A 149 9.23 17.38 15.85
CA SER A 149 8.26 16.66 15.04
C SER A 149 7.99 17.37 13.72
N LEU A 150 7.69 16.56 12.68
CA LEU A 150 7.26 17.04 11.37
C LEU A 150 5.72 17.09 11.34
N PRO A 151 5.14 18.20 10.90
CA PRO A 151 3.72 18.22 10.55
C PRO A 151 3.48 17.31 9.34
N LEU A 152 2.42 16.52 9.39
CA LEU A 152 2.02 15.65 8.29
C LEU A 152 0.62 16.05 7.83
N ALA A 153 0.49 16.35 6.54
CA ALA A 153 -0.78 16.57 5.86
C ALA A 153 -0.93 15.53 4.76
N VAL A 154 -2.07 14.85 4.72
CA VAL A 154 -2.36 13.77 3.77
C VAL A 154 -3.78 13.90 3.27
N SER A 155 -3.95 14.04 1.96
CA SER A 155 -5.26 13.97 1.32
C SER A 155 -5.71 12.51 1.19
N LEU A 156 -6.96 12.23 1.55
CA LEU A 156 -7.52 10.88 1.61
C LEU A 156 -8.83 10.78 0.83
N GLY A 157 -8.92 9.77 -0.05
CA GLY A 157 -10.15 9.42 -0.75
C GLY A 157 -10.49 7.95 -0.55
N ALA A 158 -11.74 7.65 -0.20
CA ALA A 158 -12.21 6.30 0.09
C ALA A 158 -13.30 5.86 -0.87
N ALA A 159 -13.25 4.62 -1.36
CA ALA A 159 -14.29 4.01 -2.19
C ALA A 159 -14.66 2.62 -1.65
N THR A 160 -15.95 2.29 -1.77
CA THR A 160 -16.47 0.95 -1.50
C THR A 160 -17.22 0.44 -2.73
N PRO A 161 -17.31 -0.88 -2.97
CA PRO A 161 -18.08 -1.44 -4.06
C PRO A 161 -19.54 -0.97 -4.06
N ALA A 162 -20.16 -0.90 -2.89
CA ALA A 162 -21.53 -0.44 -2.74
C ALA A 162 -21.72 1.03 -3.16
N ALA A 163 -20.76 1.91 -2.82
CA ALA A 163 -20.85 3.33 -3.15
C ALA A 163 -20.70 3.62 -4.65
N VAL A 164 -19.93 2.81 -5.38
CA VAL A 164 -19.65 3.02 -6.81
C VAL A 164 -20.37 2.02 -7.72
N ALA A 165 -21.16 1.11 -7.15
CA ALA A 165 -21.85 0.02 -7.84
C ALA A 165 -20.92 -0.81 -8.75
N SER A 166 -19.70 -1.10 -8.28
CA SER A 166 -18.71 -1.87 -9.02
C SER A 166 -17.73 -2.54 -8.08
N SER A 167 -17.40 -3.82 -8.34
CA SER A 167 -16.35 -4.58 -7.68
C SER A 167 -15.05 -4.65 -8.51
N ASP A 168 -14.90 -3.78 -9.51
CA ASP A 168 -13.70 -3.68 -10.32
C ASP A 168 -12.67 -2.78 -9.63
N LEU A 169 -11.48 -3.32 -9.34
CA LEU A 169 -10.44 -2.57 -8.64
C LEU A 169 -10.01 -1.28 -9.35
N PRO A 170 -9.77 -1.25 -10.67
CA PRO A 170 -9.53 -0.01 -11.40
C PRO A 170 -10.62 1.04 -11.24
N THR A 171 -11.89 0.64 -11.22
CA THR A 171 -13.03 1.55 -11.01
C THR A 171 -13.05 2.10 -9.59
N LEU A 172 -12.82 1.26 -8.57
CA LEU A 172 -12.69 1.70 -7.18
C LEU A 172 -11.52 2.68 -7.00
N MET A 173 -10.37 2.39 -7.61
CA MET A 173 -9.21 3.28 -7.55
C MET A 173 -9.49 4.64 -8.20
N ARG A 174 -10.16 4.67 -9.36
CA ARG A 174 -10.58 5.94 -9.98
C ARG A 174 -11.52 6.74 -9.09
N ALA A 175 -12.51 6.08 -8.51
CA ALA A 175 -13.49 6.75 -7.65
C ALA A 175 -12.85 7.30 -6.37
N ALA A 176 -11.93 6.54 -5.76
CA ALA A 176 -11.15 7.01 -4.62
C ALA A 176 -10.23 8.18 -4.98
N ASP A 177 -9.59 8.15 -6.18
CA ASP A 177 -8.75 9.24 -6.68
C ASP A 177 -9.55 10.54 -6.88
N ALA A 178 -10.74 10.45 -7.50
CA ALA A 178 -11.64 11.59 -7.68
C ALA A 178 -12.12 12.16 -6.33
N ALA A 179 -12.48 11.30 -5.38
CA ALA A 179 -12.87 11.71 -4.04
C ALA A 179 -11.69 12.37 -3.27
N MET A 180 -10.50 11.80 -3.36
CA MET A 180 -9.29 12.37 -2.77
C MET A 180 -8.98 13.77 -3.33
N TYR A 181 -9.13 13.94 -4.65
CA TYR A 181 -8.91 15.23 -5.28
C TYR A 181 -9.95 16.29 -4.84
N GLU A 182 -11.21 15.90 -4.67
CA GLU A 182 -12.28 16.79 -4.14
C GLU A 182 -11.95 17.26 -2.71
N GLY A 183 -11.43 16.36 -1.86
CA GLY A 183 -11.06 16.64 -0.48
C GLY A 183 -9.63 17.13 -0.29
N LYS A 184 -8.93 17.51 -1.36
CA LYS A 184 -7.52 17.87 -1.23
C LYS A 184 -7.33 19.05 -0.27
N TYR A 185 -6.40 18.87 0.69
CA TYR A 185 -6.05 19.80 1.76
C TYR A 185 -7.10 19.96 2.88
N THR A 186 -8.18 19.17 2.92
CA THR A 186 -9.16 19.26 4.01
C THR A 186 -8.73 18.52 5.28
N GLY A 187 -7.84 17.53 5.14
CA GLY A 187 -7.45 16.62 6.23
C GLY A 187 -8.49 15.53 6.54
N ASP A 188 -9.64 15.57 5.88
CA ASP A 188 -10.71 14.59 6.03
C ASP A 188 -10.62 13.47 4.97
N VAL A 189 -11.28 12.34 5.24
CA VAL A 189 -11.45 11.28 4.25
C VAL A 189 -12.72 11.55 3.45
N VAL A 190 -12.57 11.91 2.17
CA VAL A 190 -13.72 12.06 1.27
C VAL A 190 -14.14 10.70 0.74
N ARG A 191 -15.43 10.40 0.84
CA ARG A 191 -16.02 9.15 0.33
C ARG A 191 -16.45 9.32 -1.11
N ALA A 192 -16.09 8.34 -1.93
CA ALA A 192 -16.52 8.28 -3.31
C ALA A 192 -18.04 8.14 -3.43
N ARG A 193 -18.60 8.80 -4.44
CA ARG A 193 -19.98 8.73 -4.88
C ARG A 193 -20.03 8.04 -6.27
N PRO A 194 -21.22 7.64 -6.76
CA PRO A 194 -21.34 6.95 -8.06
C PRO A 194 -20.81 7.76 -9.26
N ASP A 195 -20.85 9.09 -9.20
CA ASP A 195 -20.31 9.99 -10.22
C ASP A 195 -18.79 9.96 -10.29
N HIS A 196 -18.10 9.78 -9.17
CA HIS A 196 -16.64 9.66 -9.12
C HIS A 196 -16.11 8.47 -9.94
N ALA A 197 -16.87 7.37 -10.05
CA ALA A 197 -16.49 6.23 -10.88
C ALA A 197 -16.44 6.54 -12.39
N ARG A 198 -17.11 7.62 -12.81
CA ARG A 198 -17.18 8.05 -14.22
C ARG A 198 -16.14 9.10 -14.59
N VAL A 199 -15.50 9.72 -13.61
CA VAL A 199 -14.44 10.71 -13.84
C VAL A 199 -13.20 10.01 -14.41
N PRO A 200 -12.58 10.54 -15.49
CA PRO A 200 -11.29 10.00 -15.95
C PRO A 200 -10.25 10.09 -14.83
N SER A 201 -9.47 9.03 -14.63
CA SER A 201 -8.40 9.04 -13.60
C SER A 201 -7.46 10.23 -13.79
N VAL A 202 -7.27 11.01 -12.74
CA VAL A 202 -6.33 12.14 -12.69
C VAL A 202 -4.91 11.66 -12.40
N ASN A 203 -4.76 10.42 -11.95
CA ASN A 203 -3.50 9.80 -11.59
C ASN A 203 -2.61 9.64 -12.84
N GLY A 204 -1.53 10.42 -12.92
CA GLY A 204 -0.59 10.50 -14.04
C GLY A 204 -0.69 11.76 -14.91
N ARG A 205 -1.70 12.61 -14.74
CA ARG A 205 -1.88 13.86 -15.51
C ARG A 205 -2.07 15.10 -14.63
N ARG A 206 -1.51 15.13 -13.43
CA ARG A 206 -1.58 16.35 -12.60
C ARG A 206 -0.83 17.48 -13.31
N ALA A 207 -1.56 18.55 -13.65
CA ALA A 207 -0.96 19.83 -14.02
C ALA A 207 -0.09 20.29 -12.85
N GLY A 208 1.24 20.35 -13.06
CA GLY A 208 2.20 20.72 -12.02
C GLY A 208 3.28 19.68 -11.73
N ARG A 209 3.16 18.42 -12.12
CA ARG A 209 4.29 17.47 -12.08
C ARG A 209 5.27 17.80 -13.22
N ARG A 210 6.42 18.40 -12.89
CA ARG A 210 7.56 18.52 -13.84
C ARG A 210 7.98 17.10 -14.24
N GLY A 211 7.69 16.73 -15.49
CA GLY A 211 8.00 15.42 -16.07
C GLY A 211 6.98 14.93 -17.09
N ALA A 212 5.79 15.51 -17.16
CA ALA A 212 4.85 15.29 -18.25
C ALA A 212 5.19 16.25 -19.42
N ALA A 213 6.32 16.03 -20.08
CA ALA A 213 6.59 16.68 -21.35
C ALA A 213 5.58 16.17 -22.37
N VAL A 214 4.61 17.02 -22.71
CA VAL A 214 3.76 16.86 -23.90
C VAL A 214 4.72 16.82 -25.10
N ARG A 215 4.97 15.65 -25.68
CA ARG A 215 5.51 15.55 -27.02
C ARG A 215 4.43 16.08 -27.96
N GLY A 216 4.52 17.38 -28.27
CA GLY A 216 3.78 17.96 -29.36
C GLY A 216 4.14 17.22 -30.64
N ARG A 217 3.16 16.62 -31.29
CA ARG A 217 3.25 16.27 -32.70
C ARG A 217 3.31 17.59 -33.46
N ALA A 218 4.46 17.88 -34.02
CA ALA A 218 4.55 18.83 -35.12
C ALA A 218 3.92 18.17 -36.35
N ALA A 219 3.08 18.93 -37.03
CA ALA A 219 2.49 18.63 -38.32
C ALA A 219 3.57 18.62 -39.41
#